data_b917897e00f956d5707fb368857d9ffe
#
_entry.id   b917897e00f956d5707fb368857d9ffe
#
_cell.length_a   1.000
_cell.length_b   1.000
_cell.length_c   1.000
_cell.angle_alpha   90.00
_cell.angle_beta   90.00
_cell.angle_gamma   90.00
#
_symmetry.space_group_name_H-M   'P 1'
#
loop_
_entity.id
_entity.type
_entity.pdbx_description
1 polymer ?
#
loop_
_entity_poly.entity_id
_entity_poly.type
_entity_poly.pdbx_seq_one_letter_code
_entity_poly.pdbx_strand_id
1 'polypeptide(L)'
;MSLTDKEIMDGVLAEFSNLAAIPRKSNHEEAVSNFLKERALSFGCKVVQDEKFNLIIDKDAAKGCEAWPRVIIQGHMDMVCVAAEGVQYDPLTSPIKIINDGEFLRADGTSLGADDGIGVAAAMYLLQQDFNHGPIRAIFTVDEEQGMTGAKALDAKYLLDAKYLINCDSEAFDVLTLSSAGSVNVDAERRITWHKPEHRSAYKFVVKDLHGGHSGEAINCGYANAVKIIAQAINSIMKKTEIELASISSLKARNVIPSEAEFVFTSPLSNVKVFDVVVAKIIDYLKAAYGNVEKNFTVTCVPCELPERVMSEEDASSIVDFINLSMTGVLKMSQVEEGLVELSANIGPVVTKENAVEISVFPRSAVDALTREIANIYIQLGKRCGIRVVSGEPAPGWPANPDSQLKHVVLETFKEQNGFDMKAKSIHAGLECSYFYAKNPNLDIISIGPNNIDIHSPNERLELKTLVPHVKLIKGVIEKLDK
;
A
#
# COMPACT_ATOMS: atom_id res chain seq x y z
N MET A 1 33.17 -22.32 8.80
CA MET A 1 32.62 -23.32 7.86
C MET A 1 31.51 -22.67 7.06
N SER A 2 31.38 -22.95 5.76
CA SER A 2 30.21 -22.44 5.01
C SER A 2 28.96 -23.17 5.48
N LEU A 3 27.91 -22.44 5.82
CA LEU A 3 26.60 -23.01 6.14
C LEU A 3 26.04 -23.79 4.95
N THR A 4 25.51 -24.97 5.22
CA THR A 4 24.81 -25.75 4.19
C THR A 4 23.40 -25.19 3.96
N ASP A 5 22.85 -25.43 2.76
CA ASP A 5 21.48 -24.99 2.43
C ASP A 5 20.44 -25.54 3.41
N LYS A 6 20.66 -26.76 3.89
CA LYS A 6 19.79 -27.38 4.89
C LYS A 6 19.86 -26.67 6.23
N GLU A 7 21.05 -26.32 6.72
CA GLU A 7 21.19 -25.56 7.97
C GLU A 7 20.55 -24.20 7.92
N ILE A 8 20.66 -23.51 6.77
CA ILE A 8 19.99 -22.22 6.54
C ILE A 8 18.47 -22.40 6.56
N MET A 9 17.95 -23.36 5.78
CA MET A 9 16.51 -23.63 5.70
C MET A 9 15.95 -23.97 7.08
N ASP A 10 16.53 -24.98 7.75
CA ASP A 10 16.05 -25.43 9.04
C ASP A 10 16.12 -24.31 10.11
N GLY A 11 17.20 -23.53 10.09
CA GLY A 11 17.38 -22.43 11.05
C GLY A 11 16.38 -21.29 10.86
N VAL A 12 16.17 -20.83 9.63
CA VAL A 12 15.20 -19.77 9.35
C VAL A 12 13.77 -20.22 9.60
N LEU A 13 13.41 -21.43 9.21
CA LEU A 13 12.08 -22.00 9.48
C LEU A 13 11.83 -22.22 10.97
N ALA A 14 12.86 -22.51 11.77
CA ALA A 14 12.75 -22.58 13.21
C ALA A 14 12.42 -21.19 13.82
N GLU A 15 13.12 -20.12 13.40
CA GLU A 15 12.81 -18.76 13.85
C GLU A 15 11.41 -18.33 13.41
N PHE A 16 11.02 -18.61 12.15
CA PHE A 16 9.68 -18.30 11.66
C PHE A 16 8.58 -19.07 12.41
N SER A 17 8.80 -20.34 12.73
CA SER A 17 7.86 -21.15 13.50
C SER A 17 7.65 -20.60 14.91
N ASN A 18 8.71 -20.06 15.52
CA ASN A 18 8.61 -19.39 16.82
C ASN A 18 7.74 -18.11 16.73
N LEU A 19 7.89 -17.32 15.66
CA LEU A 19 7.06 -16.14 15.41
C LEU A 19 5.59 -16.51 15.17
N ALA A 20 5.34 -17.52 14.37
CA ALA A 20 4.00 -17.99 14.03
C ALA A 20 3.22 -18.53 15.26
N ALA A 21 3.94 -18.96 16.29
CA ALA A 21 3.34 -19.40 17.56
C ALA A 21 2.79 -18.23 18.41
N ILE A 22 3.17 -16.99 18.10
CA ILE A 22 2.81 -15.78 18.86
C ILE A 22 1.84 -14.94 18.03
N PRO A 23 0.61 -14.65 18.52
CA PRO A 23 -0.27 -13.71 17.88
C PRO A 23 0.40 -12.33 17.75
N ARG A 24 0.37 -11.75 16.53
CA ARG A 24 1.10 -10.52 16.22
C ARG A 24 0.33 -9.62 15.26
N LYS A 25 -0.97 -9.47 15.54
CA LYS A 25 -1.81 -8.52 14.83
C LYS A 25 -1.27 -7.09 15.03
N SER A 26 -1.38 -6.23 14.00
CA SER A 26 -1.04 -4.80 14.09
C SER A 26 -1.65 -4.14 15.32
N ASN A 27 -0.87 -3.33 16.02
CA ASN A 27 -1.15 -2.70 17.32
C ASN A 27 -1.25 -3.67 18.52
N HIS A 28 -0.81 -4.94 18.36
CA HIS A 28 -0.77 -5.95 19.44
C HIS A 28 0.55 -6.74 19.44
N GLU A 29 1.68 -6.08 19.12
CA GLU A 29 2.99 -6.71 18.91
C GLU A 29 3.83 -6.86 20.18
N GLU A 30 3.36 -6.41 21.36
CA GLU A 30 4.13 -6.45 22.60
C GLU A 30 4.68 -7.85 22.90
N ALA A 31 3.87 -8.89 22.72
CA ALA A 31 4.28 -10.26 23.01
C ALA A 31 5.41 -10.75 22.08
N VAL A 32 5.29 -10.51 20.77
CA VAL A 32 6.32 -10.91 19.80
C VAL A 32 7.58 -10.06 19.95
N SER A 33 7.45 -8.77 20.24
CA SER A 33 8.57 -7.88 20.53
C SER A 33 9.34 -8.34 21.76
N ASN A 34 8.67 -8.69 22.85
CA ASN A 34 9.31 -9.21 24.06
C ASN A 34 10.01 -10.55 23.78
N PHE A 35 9.39 -11.46 23.03
CA PHE A 35 10.00 -12.73 22.62
C PHE A 35 11.30 -12.51 21.83
N LEU A 36 11.26 -11.68 20.77
CA LEU A 36 12.42 -11.39 19.93
C LEU A 36 13.55 -10.70 20.70
N LYS A 37 13.21 -9.81 21.64
CA LYS A 37 14.17 -9.18 22.55
C LYS A 37 14.94 -10.22 23.37
N GLU A 38 14.24 -11.10 24.07
CA GLU A 38 14.87 -12.15 24.87
C GLU A 38 15.70 -13.11 24.00
N ARG A 39 15.20 -13.41 22.81
CA ARG A 39 15.89 -14.25 21.83
C ARG A 39 17.22 -13.62 21.40
N ALA A 40 17.22 -12.33 21.02
CA ALA A 40 18.41 -11.59 20.59
C ALA A 40 19.44 -11.41 21.72
N LEU A 41 18.98 -11.18 22.96
CA LEU A 41 19.85 -11.16 24.13
C LEU A 41 20.56 -12.50 24.34
N SER A 42 19.89 -13.63 24.08
CA SER A 42 20.50 -14.96 24.20
C SER A 42 21.61 -15.22 23.17
N PHE A 43 21.68 -14.45 22.07
CA PHE A 43 22.76 -14.46 21.08
C PHE A 43 23.93 -13.53 21.43
N GLY A 44 23.84 -12.82 22.57
CA GLY A 44 24.84 -11.83 22.99
C GLY A 44 24.71 -10.47 22.30
N CYS A 45 23.62 -10.21 21.60
CA CYS A 45 23.34 -8.91 21.01
C CYS A 45 22.94 -7.88 22.08
N LYS A 46 23.14 -6.59 21.79
CA LYS A 46 22.62 -5.47 22.56
C LYS A 46 21.24 -5.13 22.03
N VAL A 47 20.25 -4.98 22.90
CA VAL A 47 18.86 -4.74 22.48
C VAL A 47 18.28 -3.52 23.16
N VAL A 48 17.67 -2.65 22.38
CA VAL A 48 16.80 -1.56 22.84
C VAL A 48 15.40 -1.84 22.33
N GLN A 49 14.42 -1.75 23.23
CA GLN A 49 13.00 -1.78 22.89
C GLN A 49 12.44 -0.40 23.22
N ASP A 50 11.83 0.27 22.23
CA ASP A 50 11.27 1.61 22.44
C ASP A 50 9.84 1.55 23.03
N GLU A 51 9.25 2.71 23.27
CA GLU A 51 7.91 2.85 23.87
C GLU A 51 6.79 2.32 22.96
N LYS A 52 7.07 2.13 21.66
CA LYS A 52 6.16 1.55 20.67
C LYS A 52 6.37 0.06 20.47
N PHE A 53 7.29 -0.55 21.21
CA PHE A 53 7.73 -1.93 21.05
C PHE A 53 8.56 -2.20 19.78
N ASN A 54 9.04 -1.17 19.05
CA ASN A 54 10.07 -1.41 18.05
C ASN A 54 11.32 -1.99 18.72
N LEU A 55 12.02 -2.89 18.02
CA LEU A 55 13.27 -3.47 18.49
C LEU A 55 14.44 -2.96 17.67
N ILE A 56 15.49 -2.54 18.35
CA ILE A 56 16.78 -2.17 17.80
C ILE A 56 17.80 -3.14 18.39
N ILE A 57 18.35 -4.02 17.55
CA ILE A 57 19.24 -5.12 17.97
C ILE A 57 20.60 -4.90 17.33
N ASP A 58 21.61 -4.63 18.13
CA ASP A 58 22.98 -4.41 17.68
C ASP A 58 23.84 -5.66 17.91
N LYS A 59 24.49 -6.15 16.83
CA LYS A 59 25.54 -7.15 16.82
C LYS A 59 26.87 -6.45 16.54
N ASP A 60 27.85 -6.64 17.41
CA ASP A 60 29.19 -6.08 17.23
C ASP A 60 29.87 -6.69 15.99
N ALA A 61 30.77 -5.94 15.36
CA ALA A 61 31.49 -6.40 14.17
C ALA A 61 32.27 -7.69 14.41
N ALA A 62 32.41 -8.50 13.37
CA ALA A 62 33.33 -9.64 13.38
C ALA A 62 34.78 -9.13 13.56
N LYS A 63 35.61 -9.95 14.19
CA LYS A 63 37.02 -9.61 14.45
C LYS A 63 37.75 -9.24 13.16
N GLY A 64 38.33 -8.05 13.11
CA GLY A 64 39.01 -7.50 11.95
C GLY A 64 38.13 -6.74 10.98
N CYS A 65 36.82 -6.64 11.25
CA CYS A 65 35.87 -5.89 10.44
C CYS A 65 35.28 -4.67 11.16
N GLU A 66 35.90 -4.23 12.26
CA GLU A 66 35.41 -3.16 13.13
C GLU A 66 35.32 -1.80 12.40
N ALA A 67 36.12 -1.61 11.37
CA ALA A 67 36.12 -0.39 10.53
C ALA A 67 35.10 -0.43 9.38
N TRP A 68 34.44 -1.55 9.16
CA TRP A 68 33.41 -1.66 8.12
C TRP A 68 32.18 -0.83 8.47
N PRO A 69 31.45 -0.32 7.48
CA PRO A 69 30.25 0.44 7.75
C PRO A 69 29.17 -0.41 8.43
N ARG A 70 28.33 0.24 9.24
CA ARG A 70 27.15 -0.40 9.81
C ARG A 70 26.11 -0.67 8.73
N VAL A 71 25.57 -1.88 8.73
CA VAL A 71 24.44 -2.30 7.90
C VAL A 71 23.21 -2.51 8.78
N ILE A 72 22.08 -1.97 8.36
CA ILE A 72 20.77 -2.25 8.97
C ILE A 72 20.08 -3.33 8.17
N ILE A 73 19.52 -4.35 8.85
CA ILE A 73 18.55 -5.31 8.31
C ILE A 73 17.20 -4.94 8.95
N GLN A 74 16.18 -4.71 8.13
CA GLN A 74 14.90 -4.22 8.64
C GLN A 74 13.74 -5.07 8.15
N GLY A 75 12.76 -5.27 9.03
CA GLY A 75 11.48 -5.90 8.76
C GLY A 75 10.43 -5.51 9.78
N HIS A 76 9.15 -5.85 9.55
CA HIS A 76 8.08 -5.57 10.50
C HIS A 76 7.60 -6.83 11.22
N MET A 77 7.12 -6.64 12.46
CA MET A 77 6.74 -7.76 13.33
C MET A 77 5.27 -8.13 13.23
N ASP A 78 4.41 -7.20 12.85
CA ASP A 78 2.97 -7.44 12.70
C ASP A 78 2.64 -8.23 11.43
N MET A 79 1.38 -8.54 11.24
CA MET A 79 0.86 -9.20 10.05
C MET A 79 -0.62 -8.89 9.85
N VAL A 80 -1.10 -8.95 8.60
CA VAL A 80 -2.52 -8.98 8.29
C VAL A 80 -3.12 -10.29 8.75
N CYS A 81 -4.08 -10.23 9.67
CA CYS A 81 -4.74 -11.37 10.27
C CYS A 81 -6.10 -11.61 9.64
N VAL A 82 -6.18 -12.51 8.66
CA VAL A 82 -7.43 -12.91 7.99
C VAL A 82 -7.59 -14.43 8.00
N ALA A 83 -8.84 -14.90 7.89
CA ALA A 83 -9.17 -16.32 7.84
C ALA A 83 -10.16 -16.60 6.70
N ALA A 84 -10.11 -17.81 6.17
CA ALA A 84 -11.08 -18.31 5.21
C ALA A 84 -12.47 -18.47 5.86
N GLU A 85 -13.51 -18.46 5.04
CA GLU A 85 -14.88 -18.66 5.50
C GLU A 85 -15.04 -19.98 6.26
N GLY A 86 -15.63 -19.93 7.44
CA GLY A 86 -15.86 -21.09 8.32
C GLY A 86 -14.68 -21.49 9.21
N VAL A 87 -13.52 -20.84 9.10
CA VAL A 87 -12.37 -21.08 9.98
C VAL A 87 -12.51 -20.31 11.28
N GLN A 88 -12.37 -21.01 12.41
CA GLN A 88 -12.36 -20.40 13.75
C GLN A 88 -10.93 -19.84 14.04
N TYR A 89 -10.81 -18.53 14.01
CA TYR A 89 -9.52 -17.82 14.22
C TYR A 89 -9.75 -16.53 15.00
N ASP A 90 -9.04 -16.38 16.10
CA ASP A 90 -8.98 -15.13 16.86
C ASP A 90 -7.58 -14.52 16.68
N PRO A 91 -7.43 -13.37 15.99
CA PRO A 91 -6.15 -12.71 15.74
C PRO A 91 -5.34 -12.36 16.97
N LEU A 92 -5.96 -12.31 18.17
CA LEU A 92 -5.30 -11.90 19.41
C LEU A 92 -4.80 -13.09 20.25
N THR A 93 -5.30 -14.29 19.97
CA THR A 93 -5.03 -15.45 20.83
C THR A 93 -4.62 -16.70 20.07
N SER A 94 -4.98 -16.81 18.77
CA SER A 94 -4.71 -18.02 18.01
C SER A 94 -3.32 -17.97 17.37
N PRO A 95 -2.47 -18.99 17.56
CA PRO A 95 -1.24 -19.14 16.79
C PRO A 95 -1.54 -19.50 15.34
N ILE A 96 -0.61 -19.21 14.44
CA ILE A 96 -0.68 -19.64 13.04
C ILE A 96 -0.21 -21.10 12.94
N LYS A 97 -1.06 -21.95 12.36
CA LYS A 97 -0.73 -23.36 12.11
C LYS A 97 -0.05 -23.50 10.75
N ILE A 98 1.26 -23.66 10.77
CA ILE A 98 2.07 -23.80 9.56
C ILE A 98 1.87 -25.17 8.92
N ILE A 99 1.71 -25.18 7.59
CA ILE A 99 1.73 -26.34 6.73
C ILE A 99 2.91 -26.22 5.78
N ASN A 100 3.81 -27.20 5.79
CA ASN A 100 4.93 -27.31 4.87
C ASN A 100 4.71 -28.51 3.94
N ASP A 101 4.49 -28.25 2.64
CA ASP A 101 4.28 -29.31 1.64
C ASP A 101 5.55 -29.64 0.83
N GLY A 102 6.68 -29.01 1.18
CA GLY A 102 7.98 -29.21 0.53
C GLY A 102 8.24 -28.23 -0.62
N GLU A 103 7.22 -27.59 -1.19
CA GLU A 103 7.33 -26.55 -2.19
C GLU A 103 6.95 -25.19 -1.61
N PHE A 104 5.86 -25.16 -0.83
CA PHE A 104 5.37 -23.96 -0.19
C PHE A 104 5.21 -24.13 1.32
N LEU A 105 5.39 -23.03 2.03
CA LEU A 105 4.93 -22.85 3.38
C LEU A 105 3.59 -22.09 3.36
N ARG A 106 2.58 -22.61 4.06
CA ARG A 106 1.21 -22.04 4.13
C ARG A 106 0.69 -22.09 5.55
N ALA A 107 -0.45 -21.44 5.79
CA ALA A 107 -1.21 -21.61 7.02
C ALA A 107 -2.47 -22.46 6.81
N ASP A 108 -2.98 -23.05 7.89
CA ASP A 108 -4.22 -23.85 7.91
C ASP A 108 -5.44 -22.93 7.93
N GLY A 109 -5.80 -22.39 6.76
CA GLY A 109 -7.00 -21.59 6.56
C GLY A 109 -6.91 -20.14 7.07
N THR A 110 -5.71 -19.66 7.38
CA THR A 110 -5.48 -18.25 7.74
C THR A 110 -4.38 -17.66 6.87
N SER A 111 -4.16 -16.32 6.94
CA SER A 111 -2.91 -15.74 6.48
C SER A 111 -1.72 -16.40 7.19
N LEU A 112 -0.58 -16.49 6.50
CA LEU A 112 0.64 -17.12 7.00
C LEU A 112 1.47 -16.15 7.85
N GLY A 113 1.48 -14.86 7.46
CA GLY A 113 2.33 -13.83 8.01
C GLY A 113 3.80 -14.01 7.64
N ALA A 114 4.08 -14.55 6.45
CA ALA A 114 5.43 -14.53 5.89
C ALA A 114 5.84 -13.11 5.50
N ASP A 115 4.90 -12.29 5.17
CA ASP A 115 4.96 -10.83 5.12
C ASP A 115 4.84 -10.26 6.55
N ASP A 116 5.86 -9.61 7.16
CA ASP A 116 7.30 -9.75 6.86
C ASP A 116 7.99 -10.63 7.92
N GLY A 117 7.22 -11.57 8.51
CA GLY A 117 7.74 -12.49 9.50
C GLY A 117 8.92 -13.33 9.00
N ILE A 118 9.02 -13.57 7.68
CA ILE A 118 10.14 -14.33 7.12
C ILE A 118 11.41 -13.46 7.01
N GLY A 119 11.28 -12.16 6.77
CA GLY A 119 12.39 -11.21 6.81
C GLY A 119 12.92 -11.07 8.24
N VAL A 120 12.03 -10.94 9.23
CA VAL A 120 12.40 -10.96 10.66
C VAL A 120 13.12 -12.27 11.02
N ALA A 121 12.61 -13.43 10.60
CA ALA A 121 13.22 -14.72 10.87
C ALA A 121 14.61 -14.86 10.21
N ALA A 122 14.76 -14.40 8.98
CA ALA A 122 16.05 -14.40 8.27
C ALA A 122 17.09 -13.51 8.98
N ALA A 123 16.67 -12.32 9.41
CA ALA A 123 17.54 -11.42 10.18
C ALA A 123 17.95 -12.04 11.53
N MET A 124 17.00 -12.61 12.28
CA MET A 124 17.28 -13.29 13.55
C MET A 124 18.22 -14.48 13.37
N TYR A 125 18.06 -15.26 12.29
CA TYR A 125 18.97 -16.34 11.96
C TYR A 125 20.39 -15.81 11.66
N LEU A 126 20.54 -14.75 10.86
CA LEU A 126 21.84 -14.16 10.51
C LEU A 126 22.56 -13.55 11.73
N LEU A 127 21.83 -13.00 12.69
CA LEU A 127 22.39 -12.51 13.95
C LEU A 127 23.08 -13.61 14.77
N GLN A 128 22.69 -14.87 14.61
CA GLN A 128 23.31 -16.03 15.29
C GLN A 128 24.58 -16.54 14.60
N GLN A 129 24.80 -16.17 13.33
CA GLN A 129 25.85 -16.77 12.50
C GLN A 129 27.18 -16.03 12.65
N ASP A 130 28.28 -16.78 12.54
CA ASP A 130 29.63 -16.26 12.44
C ASP A 130 30.04 -16.13 10.95
N PHE A 131 30.24 -14.91 10.50
CA PHE A 131 30.74 -14.56 9.17
C PHE A 131 31.46 -13.20 9.22
N ASN A 132 32.11 -12.79 8.12
CA ASN A 132 32.74 -11.49 8.09
C ASN A 132 31.70 -10.39 7.90
N HIS A 133 31.58 -9.47 8.85
CA HIS A 133 30.65 -8.35 8.78
C HIS A 133 31.12 -7.18 9.66
N GLY A 134 30.83 -5.97 9.24
CA GLY A 134 30.87 -4.79 10.11
C GLY A 134 29.81 -4.85 11.21
N PRO A 135 29.59 -3.79 11.97
CA PRO A 135 28.48 -3.73 12.90
C PRO A 135 27.14 -3.96 12.18
N ILE A 136 26.33 -4.89 12.66
CA ILE A 136 24.96 -5.13 12.13
C ILE A 136 23.97 -4.57 13.13
N ARG A 137 22.94 -3.89 12.62
CA ARG A 137 21.74 -3.51 13.36
C ARG A 137 20.53 -4.16 12.73
N ALA A 138 19.76 -4.98 13.47
CA ALA A 138 18.42 -5.33 13.05
C ALA A 138 17.43 -4.32 13.67
N ILE A 139 16.50 -3.84 12.86
CA ILE A 139 15.39 -2.98 13.28
C ILE A 139 14.09 -3.69 12.92
N PHE A 140 13.32 -4.05 13.96
CA PHE A 140 12.01 -4.65 13.77
C PHE A 140 10.94 -3.68 14.24
N THR A 141 10.06 -3.30 13.34
CA THR A 141 9.01 -2.30 13.55
C THR A 141 7.67 -2.93 13.88
N VAL A 142 6.75 -2.12 14.35
CA VAL A 142 5.35 -2.47 14.64
C VAL A 142 4.40 -1.72 13.72
N ASP A 143 3.18 -2.26 13.52
CA ASP A 143 2.04 -1.59 12.86
C ASP A 143 2.38 -1.09 11.44
N GLU A 144 3.13 -1.88 10.66
CA GLU A 144 3.40 -1.60 9.26
C GLU A 144 2.10 -1.62 8.47
N GLU A 145 1.35 -2.71 8.59
CA GLU A 145 0.18 -3.10 7.80
C GLU A 145 -1.03 -2.15 7.93
N GLN A 146 -1.08 -1.34 8.98
CA GLN A 146 -2.19 -0.40 9.21
C GLN A 146 -1.77 1.07 9.18
N GLY A 147 -0.53 1.40 9.53
CA GLY A 147 -0.18 2.80 9.65
C GLY A 147 1.29 3.14 9.68
N MET A 148 2.19 2.15 9.62
CA MET A 148 3.65 2.32 9.72
C MET A 148 4.04 3.15 10.94
N THR A 149 3.27 3.01 12.04
CA THR A 149 3.45 3.87 13.22
C THR A 149 4.75 3.58 13.95
N GLY A 150 5.27 2.35 13.85
CA GLY A 150 6.59 1.96 14.34
C GLY A 150 7.70 2.72 13.62
N ALA A 151 7.77 2.63 12.29
CA ALA A 151 8.76 3.34 11.49
C ALA A 151 8.66 4.86 11.66
N LYS A 152 7.42 5.39 11.75
CA LYS A 152 7.17 6.80 12.00
C LYS A 152 7.71 7.25 13.36
N ALA A 153 7.56 6.45 14.41
CA ALA A 153 8.00 6.77 15.77
C ALA A 153 9.49 6.53 16.03
N LEU A 154 10.15 5.65 15.25
CA LEU A 154 11.55 5.29 15.43
C LEU A 154 12.44 6.53 15.52
N ASP A 155 13.28 6.60 16.56
CA ASP A 155 14.22 7.70 16.74
C ASP A 155 15.31 7.67 15.63
N ALA A 156 15.52 8.81 14.99
CA ALA A 156 16.49 8.97 13.89
C ALA A 156 17.93 8.57 14.30
N LYS A 157 18.29 8.69 15.58
CA LYS A 157 19.64 8.32 16.08
C LYS A 157 20.03 6.89 15.73
N TYR A 158 19.06 5.97 15.58
CA TYR A 158 19.33 4.59 15.19
C TYR A 158 19.61 4.38 13.71
N LEU A 159 19.43 5.43 12.88
CA LEU A 159 19.68 5.43 11.46
C LEU A 159 20.92 6.23 11.06
N LEU A 160 21.33 7.23 11.90
CA LEU A 160 22.36 8.21 11.53
C LEU A 160 23.79 7.65 11.52
N ASP A 161 24.05 6.56 12.25
CA ASP A 161 25.35 5.90 12.32
C ASP A 161 25.49 4.72 11.34
N ALA A 162 24.48 4.49 10.50
CA ALA A 162 24.48 3.46 9.48
C ALA A 162 24.67 4.04 8.09
N LYS A 163 25.30 3.29 7.19
CA LYS A 163 25.50 3.65 5.78
C LYS A 163 24.49 2.96 4.87
N TYR A 164 24.07 1.74 5.21
CA TYR A 164 23.26 0.87 4.39
C TYR A 164 22.04 0.33 5.16
N LEU A 165 20.90 0.20 4.47
CA LEU A 165 19.71 -0.46 4.99
C LEU A 165 19.15 -1.44 3.96
N ILE A 166 19.03 -2.70 4.37
CA ILE A 166 18.38 -3.77 3.64
C ILE A 166 17.03 -4.02 4.31
N ASN A 167 15.95 -3.58 3.68
CA ASN A 167 14.60 -3.93 4.08
C ASN A 167 14.26 -5.30 3.49
N CYS A 168 13.55 -6.15 4.23
CA CYS A 168 13.26 -7.54 3.85
C CYS A 168 11.82 -7.76 3.42
N ASP A 169 11.07 -6.69 3.19
CA ASP A 169 9.63 -6.63 2.99
C ASP A 169 9.22 -6.58 1.50
N SER A 170 10.00 -7.21 0.62
CA SER A 170 9.65 -7.41 -0.78
C SER A 170 9.19 -8.85 -1.02
N GLU A 171 8.28 -9.04 -1.98
CA GLU A 171 7.53 -10.29 -2.18
C GLU A 171 8.01 -11.12 -3.39
N ALA A 172 9.05 -10.64 -4.08
CA ALA A 172 9.55 -11.30 -5.29
C ALA A 172 11.08 -11.42 -5.24
N PHE A 173 11.56 -12.67 -5.27
CA PHE A 173 12.98 -13.00 -5.10
C PHE A 173 13.89 -12.40 -6.18
N ASP A 174 13.41 -12.28 -7.42
CA ASP A 174 14.17 -11.75 -8.55
C ASP A 174 13.98 -10.23 -8.75
N VAL A 175 13.41 -9.54 -7.76
CA VAL A 175 13.14 -8.10 -7.81
C VAL A 175 13.87 -7.37 -6.68
N LEU A 176 14.57 -6.32 -7.04
CA LEU A 176 15.21 -5.35 -6.15
C LEU A 176 14.37 -4.07 -6.17
N THR A 177 13.73 -3.73 -5.06
CA THR A 177 12.96 -2.49 -4.93
C THR A 177 13.87 -1.34 -4.52
N LEU A 178 13.80 -0.23 -5.27
CA LEU A 178 14.70 0.93 -5.15
C LEU A 178 14.00 2.22 -4.73
N SER A 179 12.68 2.26 -4.79
CA SER A 179 11.90 3.41 -4.35
C SER A 179 10.47 3.02 -4.00
N SER A 180 9.82 3.84 -3.20
CA SER A 180 8.40 3.69 -2.86
C SER A 180 7.69 5.04 -2.83
N ALA A 181 6.39 5.05 -3.15
CA ALA A 181 5.62 6.28 -3.16
C ALA A 181 5.14 6.64 -1.75
N GLY A 182 5.36 7.88 -1.38
CA GLY A 182 4.60 8.54 -0.33
C GLY A 182 3.17 8.85 -0.77
N SER A 183 2.37 9.38 0.15
CA SER A 183 0.98 9.70 -0.12
C SER A 183 0.47 10.82 0.77
N VAL A 184 -0.67 11.41 0.40
CA VAL A 184 -1.36 12.36 1.25
C VAL A 184 -2.86 12.17 1.17
N ASN A 185 -3.54 12.25 2.31
CA ASN A 185 -4.99 12.30 2.35
C ASN A 185 -5.47 13.70 2.01
N VAL A 186 -6.34 13.83 1.00
CA VAL A 186 -7.02 15.08 0.67
C VAL A 186 -8.51 14.85 0.81
N ASP A 187 -9.11 15.50 1.82
CA ASP A 187 -10.52 15.33 2.14
C ASP A 187 -11.28 16.62 1.77
N ALA A 188 -12.30 16.47 0.95
CA ALA A 188 -13.17 17.53 0.47
C ALA A 188 -14.56 17.36 1.07
N GLU A 189 -15.15 18.44 1.55
CA GLU A 189 -16.48 18.48 2.17
C GLU A 189 -17.31 19.63 1.59
N ARG A 190 -18.51 19.30 1.10
CA ARG A 190 -19.55 20.29 0.82
C ARG A 190 -20.69 20.12 1.81
N ARG A 191 -20.97 21.11 2.62
CA ARG A 191 -22.18 21.17 3.44
C ARG A 191 -23.38 21.36 2.55
N ILE A 192 -24.45 20.63 2.82
CA ILE A 192 -25.63 20.56 1.95
C ILE A 192 -26.79 21.36 2.53
N THR A 193 -27.39 22.18 1.68
CA THR A 193 -28.69 22.77 1.91
C THR A 193 -29.75 21.86 1.32
N TRP A 194 -30.56 21.28 2.21
CA TRP A 194 -31.59 20.33 1.83
C TRP A 194 -32.94 20.99 1.58
N HIS A 195 -33.62 20.56 0.53
CA HIS A 195 -34.98 20.94 0.17
C HIS A 195 -35.88 19.72 0.01
N LYS A 196 -37.19 19.92 0.03
CA LYS A 196 -38.15 18.90 -0.41
C LYS A 196 -38.10 18.82 -1.93
N PRO A 197 -38.18 17.62 -2.53
CA PRO A 197 -38.19 17.49 -3.97
C PRO A 197 -39.43 18.18 -4.58
N GLU A 198 -39.21 18.97 -5.61
CA GLU A 198 -40.28 19.58 -6.40
C GLU A 198 -40.79 18.59 -7.44
N HIS A 199 -39.90 17.75 -8.00
CA HIS A 199 -40.22 16.73 -8.98
C HIS A 199 -40.75 15.46 -8.35
N ARG A 200 -41.64 14.77 -9.06
CA ARG A 200 -42.34 13.57 -8.54
C ARG A 200 -41.81 12.25 -9.07
N SER A 201 -40.91 12.29 -10.07
CA SER A 201 -40.28 11.08 -10.60
C SER A 201 -38.83 11.02 -10.10
N ALA A 202 -38.47 9.90 -9.49
CA ALA A 202 -37.14 9.65 -8.96
C ALA A 202 -36.46 8.50 -9.68
N TYR A 203 -35.16 8.61 -9.85
CA TYR A 203 -34.33 7.67 -10.59
C TYR A 203 -33.02 7.41 -9.84
N LYS A 204 -32.54 6.17 -9.97
CA LYS A 204 -31.23 5.73 -9.52
C LYS A 204 -30.37 5.37 -10.72
N PHE A 205 -29.25 6.04 -10.85
CA PHE A 205 -28.22 5.75 -11.85
C PHE A 205 -27.07 4.99 -11.18
N VAL A 206 -26.66 3.87 -11.77
CA VAL A 206 -25.62 2.99 -11.23
C VAL A 206 -24.61 2.67 -12.31
N VAL A 207 -23.32 2.76 -11.94
CA VAL A 207 -22.19 2.18 -12.67
C VAL A 207 -21.53 1.18 -11.72
N LYS A 208 -21.33 -0.07 -12.14
CA LYS A 208 -20.73 -1.12 -11.33
C LYS A 208 -20.05 -2.18 -12.19
N ASP A 209 -19.38 -3.11 -11.51
CA ASP A 209 -18.68 -4.24 -12.13
C ASP A 209 -17.47 -3.77 -12.98
N LEU A 210 -16.94 -2.55 -12.74
CA LEU A 210 -15.64 -2.13 -13.26
C LEU A 210 -14.52 -2.89 -12.53
N HIS A 211 -13.34 -2.93 -13.13
CA HIS A 211 -12.22 -3.72 -12.61
C HIS A 211 -11.80 -3.27 -11.19
N GLY A 212 -11.60 -1.97 -10.98
CA GLY A 212 -11.09 -1.45 -9.72
C GLY A 212 -9.62 -1.82 -9.48
N GLY A 213 -9.23 -1.97 -8.21
CA GLY A 213 -7.88 -2.38 -7.82
C GLY A 213 -7.17 -1.39 -6.90
N HIS A 214 -6.00 -1.76 -6.39
CA HIS A 214 -5.20 -0.90 -5.51
C HIS A 214 -4.68 0.34 -6.26
N SER A 215 -4.88 1.53 -5.70
CA SER A 215 -4.55 2.81 -6.37
C SER A 215 -3.05 3.09 -6.52
N GLY A 216 -2.20 2.29 -5.91
CA GLY A 216 -0.75 2.29 -6.15
C GLY A 216 -0.39 1.35 -7.29
N GLU A 217 -0.65 0.06 -7.13
CA GLU A 217 -0.20 -1.00 -8.04
C GLU A 217 -0.95 -1.00 -9.38
N ALA A 218 -2.26 -0.71 -9.36
CA ALA A 218 -3.11 -0.80 -10.54
C ALA A 218 -3.43 0.56 -11.20
N ILE A 219 -2.88 1.67 -10.73
CA ILE A 219 -3.23 3.00 -11.23
C ILE A 219 -2.81 3.21 -12.70
N ASN A 220 -1.77 2.52 -13.15
CA ASN A 220 -1.27 2.55 -14.53
C ASN A 220 -1.86 1.45 -15.42
N CYS A 221 -2.73 0.59 -14.90
CA CYS A 221 -3.44 -0.41 -15.70
C CYS A 221 -4.53 0.19 -16.59
N GLY A 222 -4.85 1.47 -16.40
CA GLY A 222 -5.82 2.18 -17.22
C GLY A 222 -7.27 1.87 -16.89
N TYR A 223 -7.56 1.38 -15.67
CA TYR A 223 -8.93 1.09 -15.23
C TYR A 223 -9.76 2.35 -15.05
N ALA A 224 -11.07 2.24 -15.34
CA ALA A 224 -12.00 3.33 -15.18
C ALA A 224 -12.32 3.59 -13.70
N ASN A 225 -12.50 4.86 -13.35
CA ASN A 225 -12.95 5.27 -12.02
C ASN A 225 -14.46 5.56 -12.04
N ALA A 226 -15.26 4.75 -11.35
CA ALA A 226 -16.71 4.85 -11.34
C ALA A 226 -17.24 6.22 -10.90
N VAL A 227 -16.56 6.90 -9.95
CA VAL A 227 -16.92 8.23 -9.47
C VAL A 227 -16.83 9.27 -10.61
N LYS A 228 -15.79 9.18 -11.44
CA LYS A 228 -15.65 10.06 -12.63
C LYS A 228 -16.75 9.78 -13.65
N ILE A 229 -17.11 8.52 -13.83
CA ILE A 229 -18.14 8.11 -14.80
C ILE A 229 -19.52 8.64 -14.39
N ILE A 230 -19.89 8.50 -13.10
CA ILE A 230 -21.20 9.02 -12.67
C ILE A 230 -21.27 10.55 -12.71
N ALA A 231 -20.19 11.27 -12.42
CA ALA A 231 -20.16 12.72 -12.55
C ALA A 231 -20.36 13.19 -14.01
N GLN A 232 -19.79 12.46 -14.99
CA GLN A 232 -20.07 12.70 -16.41
C GLN A 232 -21.52 12.38 -16.78
N ALA A 233 -22.10 11.32 -16.18
CA ALA A 233 -23.51 10.97 -16.40
C ALA A 233 -24.44 12.08 -15.86
N ILE A 234 -24.19 12.60 -14.65
CA ILE A 234 -24.95 13.72 -14.07
C ILE A 234 -24.90 14.93 -15.02
N ASN A 235 -23.72 15.36 -15.45
CA ASN A 235 -23.57 16.47 -16.41
C ASN A 235 -24.33 16.22 -17.72
N SER A 236 -24.35 14.97 -18.19
CA SER A 236 -25.04 14.60 -19.43
C SER A 236 -26.56 14.65 -19.26
N ILE A 237 -27.07 14.35 -18.09
CA ILE A 237 -28.51 14.46 -17.75
C ILE A 237 -28.89 15.94 -17.56
N MET A 238 -28.13 16.71 -16.79
CA MET A 238 -28.38 18.16 -16.56
C MET A 238 -28.47 18.98 -17.85
N LYS A 239 -27.73 18.58 -18.87
CA LYS A 239 -27.84 19.20 -20.21
C LYS A 239 -29.14 18.88 -20.97
N LYS A 240 -29.94 17.93 -20.49
CA LYS A 240 -31.17 17.49 -21.15
C LYS A 240 -32.43 17.91 -20.40
N THR A 241 -32.37 17.99 -19.09
CA THR A 241 -33.49 18.27 -18.22
C THR A 241 -33.00 18.77 -16.88
N GLU A 242 -33.84 19.51 -16.18
CA GLU A 242 -33.65 19.80 -14.76
C GLU A 242 -33.64 18.52 -13.96
N ILE A 243 -32.76 18.47 -12.96
CA ILE A 243 -32.71 17.42 -11.95
C ILE A 243 -32.41 18.01 -10.59
N GLU A 244 -32.88 17.33 -9.57
CA GLU A 244 -32.50 17.60 -8.18
C GLU A 244 -31.74 16.37 -7.64
N LEU A 245 -30.48 16.56 -7.28
CA LEU A 245 -29.63 15.48 -6.77
C LEU A 245 -30.00 15.16 -5.31
N ALA A 246 -30.30 13.91 -5.01
CA ALA A 246 -30.62 13.46 -3.66
C ALA A 246 -29.42 12.79 -2.96
N SER A 247 -28.65 12.01 -3.70
CA SER A 247 -27.45 11.37 -3.16
C SER A 247 -26.44 11.04 -4.24
N ILE A 248 -25.18 10.93 -3.85
CA ILE A 248 -24.06 10.41 -4.63
C ILE A 248 -23.22 9.54 -3.72
N SER A 249 -22.83 8.36 -4.18
CA SER A 249 -22.17 7.36 -3.34
C SER A 249 -21.20 6.49 -4.11
N SER A 250 -20.03 6.25 -3.48
CA SER A 250 -19.07 5.19 -3.78
C SER A 250 -18.34 4.85 -2.49
N LEU A 251 -18.48 3.63 -1.99
CA LEU A 251 -18.09 3.27 -0.61
C LEU A 251 -16.77 2.49 -0.52
N LYS A 252 -15.93 2.49 -1.56
CA LYS A 252 -14.63 1.83 -1.50
C LYS A 252 -13.63 2.61 -0.63
N ALA A 253 -12.56 1.94 -0.19
CA ALA A 253 -11.49 2.60 0.54
C ALA A 253 -10.74 3.62 -0.34
N ARG A 254 -10.08 4.62 0.27
CA ARG A 254 -9.39 5.70 -0.48
C ARG A 254 -8.22 5.22 -1.35
N ASN A 255 -7.59 4.12 -0.95
CA ASN A 255 -6.52 3.46 -1.70
C ASN A 255 -7.02 2.44 -2.73
N VAL A 256 -8.32 2.43 -3.04
CA VAL A 256 -8.94 1.56 -4.04
C VAL A 256 -9.51 2.42 -5.18
N ILE A 257 -9.25 2.05 -6.43
CA ILE A 257 -9.90 2.64 -7.60
C ILE A 257 -11.38 2.21 -7.56
N PRO A 258 -12.34 3.15 -7.47
CA PRO A 258 -13.75 2.79 -7.35
C PRO A 258 -14.26 2.00 -8.55
N SER A 259 -14.70 0.76 -8.31
CA SER A 259 -15.31 -0.13 -9.30
C SER A 259 -16.82 0.05 -9.44
N GLU A 260 -17.43 0.75 -8.49
CA GLU A 260 -18.86 1.04 -8.47
C GLU A 260 -19.14 2.42 -7.88
N ALA A 261 -20.17 3.07 -8.42
CA ALA A 261 -20.69 4.32 -7.91
C ALA A 261 -22.14 4.51 -8.37
N GLU A 262 -22.92 5.27 -7.61
CA GLU A 262 -24.32 5.53 -7.89
C GLU A 262 -24.74 6.94 -7.47
N PHE A 263 -25.84 7.41 -8.04
CA PHE A 263 -26.53 8.60 -7.57
C PHE A 263 -28.04 8.47 -7.73
N VAL A 264 -28.76 9.16 -6.84
CA VAL A 264 -30.24 9.26 -6.88
C VAL A 264 -30.60 10.71 -7.20
N PHE A 265 -31.56 10.89 -8.07
CA PHE A 265 -32.03 12.22 -8.50
C PHE A 265 -33.52 12.22 -8.78
N THR A 266 -34.14 13.38 -8.71
CA THR A 266 -35.51 13.61 -9.18
C THR A 266 -35.51 14.40 -10.50
N SER A 267 -36.58 14.28 -11.26
CA SER A 267 -36.73 14.97 -12.57
C SER A 267 -38.20 15.21 -12.88
N PRO A 268 -38.53 16.27 -13.62
CA PRO A 268 -39.89 16.49 -14.15
C PRO A 268 -40.30 15.43 -15.16
N LEU A 269 -39.33 14.71 -15.73
CA LEU A 269 -39.61 13.67 -16.74
C LEU A 269 -40.08 12.38 -16.07
N SER A 270 -41.28 11.91 -16.45
CA SER A 270 -41.85 10.66 -15.93
C SER A 270 -41.45 9.42 -16.74
N ASN A 271 -40.76 9.58 -17.86
CA ASN A 271 -40.36 8.48 -18.74
C ASN A 271 -38.87 8.20 -18.66
N VAL A 272 -38.47 7.09 -18.05
CA VAL A 272 -37.08 6.67 -17.88
C VAL A 272 -36.33 6.50 -19.21
N LYS A 273 -37.02 6.22 -20.32
CA LYS A 273 -36.41 6.07 -21.66
C LYS A 273 -35.62 7.30 -22.12
N VAL A 274 -35.91 8.48 -21.58
CA VAL A 274 -35.11 9.68 -21.85
C VAL A 274 -33.68 9.51 -21.33
N PHE A 275 -33.49 8.78 -20.25
CA PHE A 275 -32.18 8.51 -19.65
C PHE A 275 -31.45 7.34 -20.30
N ASP A 276 -32.15 6.44 -21.04
CA ASP A 276 -31.51 5.35 -21.81
C ASP A 276 -30.49 5.89 -22.81
N VAL A 277 -30.72 7.08 -23.35
CA VAL A 277 -29.76 7.76 -24.24
C VAL A 277 -28.47 8.16 -23.49
N VAL A 278 -28.58 8.51 -22.21
CA VAL A 278 -27.39 8.82 -21.39
C VAL A 278 -26.69 7.52 -21.00
N VAL A 279 -27.43 6.49 -20.61
CA VAL A 279 -26.89 5.15 -20.34
C VAL A 279 -26.10 4.66 -21.56
N ALA A 280 -26.69 4.70 -22.76
CA ALA A 280 -26.03 4.29 -24.01
C ALA A 280 -24.74 5.09 -24.25
N LYS A 281 -24.77 6.41 -24.07
CA LYS A 281 -23.56 7.26 -24.20
C LYS A 281 -22.45 6.90 -23.24
N ILE A 282 -22.78 6.60 -21.99
CA ILE A 282 -21.78 6.19 -20.98
C ILE A 282 -21.21 4.81 -21.36
N ILE A 283 -22.04 3.88 -21.80
CA ILE A 283 -21.60 2.57 -22.31
C ILE A 283 -20.65 2.74 -23.50
N ASP A 284 -21.02 3.56 -24.48
CA ASP A 284 -20.19 3.82 -25.66
C ASP A 284 -18.86 4.49 -25.27
N TYR A 285 -18.89 5.43 -24.33
CA TYR A 285 -17.68 6.05 -23.79
C TYR A 285 -16.78 5.03 -23.09
N LEU A 286 -17.34 4.18 -22.20
CA LEU A 286 -16.56 3.15 -21.52
C LEU A 286 -15.93 2.17 -22.52
N LYS A 287 -16.67 1.73 -23.53
CA LYS A 287 -16.14 0.87 -24.59
C LYS A 287 -15.03 1.53 -25.40
N ALA A 288 -15.20 2.80 -25.74
CA ALA A 288 -14.22 3.53 -26.55
C ALA A 288 -12.94 3.87 -25.77
N ALA A 289 -13.08 4.34 -24.53
CA ALA A 289 -11.96 4.82 -23.72
C ALA A 289 -11.26 3.70 -22.92
N TYR A 290 -12.01 2.69 -22.49
CA TYR A 290 -11.54 1.67 -21.53
C TYR A 290 -11.77 0.22 -22.02
N GLY A 291 -12.31 0.00 -23.22
CA GLY A 291 -12.71 -1.33 -23.70
C GLY A 291 -11.59 -2.36 -23.80
N ASN A 292 -10.31 -1.95 -23.73
CA ASN A 292 -9.18 -2.87 -23.67
C ASN A 292 -9.03 -3.50 -22.28
N VAL A 293 -9.42 -2.82 -21.23
CA VAL A 293 -9.24 -3.23 -19.82
C VAL A 293 -10.56 -3.52 -19.11
N GLU A 294 -11.63 -2.76 -19.40
CA GLU A 294 -12.97 -2.97 -18.83
C GLU A 294 -13.80 -3.88 -19.73
N LYS A 295 -13.87 -5.16 -19.41
CA LYS A 295 -14.61 -6.18 -20.18
C LYS A 295 -16.04 -6.40 -19.73
N ASN A 296 -16.28 -6.30 -18.43
CA ASN A 296 -17.55 -6.59 -17.80
C ASN A 296 -17.94 -5.40 -16.91
N PHE A 297 -18.91 -4.63 -17.34
CA PHE A 297 -19.43 -3.52 -16.54
C PHE A 297 -20.94 -3.36 -16.77
N THR A 298 -21.61 -2.78 -15.78
CA THR A 298 -23.04 -2.53 -15.82
C THR A 298 -23.30 -1.03 -15.66
N VAL A 299 -24.12 -0.46 -16.56
CA VAL A 299 -24.62 0.92 -16.45
C VAL A 299 -26.13 0.87 -16.57
N THR A 300 -26.83 1.38 -15.56
CA THR A 300 -28.30 1.38 -15.53
C THR A 300 -28.85 2.71 -15.00
N CYS A 301 -30.05 3.06 -15.43
CA CYS A 301 -30.86 4.11 -14.85
C CYS A 301 -32.28 3.56 -14.68
N VAL A 302 -32.74 3.44 -13.45
CA VAL A 302 -34.02 2.81 -13.12
C VAL A 302 -34.85 3.72 -12.22
N PRO A 303 -36.20 3.67 -12.30
CA PRO A 303 -37.04 4.34 -11.32
C PRO A 303 -36.77 3.82 -9.90
N CYS A 304 -36.85 4.72 -8.93
CA CYS A 304 -36.71 4.38 -7.51
C CYS A 304 -37.75 5.12 -6.66
N GLU A 305 -37.74 4.88 -5.37
CA GLU A 305 -38.60 5.59 -4.41
C GLU A 305 -38.21 7.06 -4.37
N LEU A 306 -39.22 7.93 -4.20
CA LEU A 306 -39.03 9.38 -4.10
C LEU A 306 -38.20 9.69 -2.83
N PRO A 307 -37.06 10.36 -2.93
CA PRO A 307 -36.29 10.73 -1.75
C PRO A 307 -37.03 11.78 -0.91
N GLU A 308 -36.80 11.76 0.39
CA GLU A 308 -37.40 12.74 1.32
C GLU A 308 -36.87 14.15 1.12
N ARG A 309 -35.61 14.25 0.63
CA ARG A 309 -34.87 15.52 0.46
C ARG A 309 -33.94 15.46 -0.73
N VAL A 310 -33.66 16.62 -1.29
CA VAL A 310 -32.72 16.84 -2.40
C VAL A 310 -31.79 18.01 -2.08
N MET A 311 -30.63 18.03 -2.69
CA MET A 311 -29.61 19.08 -2.54
C MET A 311 -30.06 20.35 -3.30
N SER A 312 -29.62 21.52 -2.82
CA SER A 312 -29.74 22.73 -3.64
C SER A 312 -28.98 22.56 -4.96
N GLU A 313 -29.41 23.26 -6.00
CA GLU A 313 -28.73 23.27 -7.30
C GLU A 313 -27.27 23.69 -7.19
N GLU A 314 -26.99 24.69 -6.34
CA GLU A 314 -25.64 25.18 -6.07
C GLU A 314 -24.75 24.09 -5.46
N ASP A 315 -25.26 23.34 -4.46
CA ASP A 315 -24.51 22.29 -3.81
C ASP A 315 -24.25 21.11 -4.77
N ALA A 316 -25.27 20.71 -5.53
CA ALA A 316 -25.15 19.65 -6.53
C ALA A 316 -24.12 20.03 -7.62
N SER A 317 -24.21 21.25 -8.16
CA SER A 317 -23.25 21.74 -9.16
C SER A 317 -21.82 21.79 -8.62
N SER A 318 -21.64 22.31 -7.39
CA SER A 318 -20.33 22.37 -6.72
C SER A 318 -19.68 20.97 -6.61
N ILE A 319 -20.43 19.95 -6.19
CA ILE A 319 -19.96 18.57 -6.03
C ILE A 319 -19.58 17.98 -7.40
N VAL A 320 -20.46 18.11 -8.38
CA VAL A 320 -20.29 17.56 -9.72
C VAL A 320 -19.09 18.21 -10.42
N ASP A 321 -18.96 19.53 -10.31
CA ASP A 321 -17.83 20.28 -10.89
C ASP A 321 -16.51 19.88 -10.22
N PHE A 322 -16.47 19.77 -8.90
CA PHE A 322 -15.26 19.33 -8.19
C PHE A 322 -14.84 17.94 -8.66
N ILE A 323 -15.75 16.96 -8.74
CA ILE A 323 -15.42 15.60 -9.22
C ILE A 323 -14.96 15.64 -10.69
N ASN A 324 -15.66 16.34 -11.57
CA ASN A 324 -15.32 16.40 -12.99
C ASN A 324 -13.97 17.07 -13.26
N LEU A 325 -13.64 18.15 -12.54
CA LEU A 325 -12.40 18.91 -12.71
C LEU A 325 -11.22 18.28 -11.96
N SER A 326 -11.49 17.42 -10.96
CA SER A 326 -10.43 16.70 -10.23
C SER A 326 -9.64 15.80 -11.16
N MET A 327 -8.33 15.92 -11.12
CA MET A 327 -7.43 14.99 -11.81
C MET A 327 -7.45 13.64 -11.09
N THR A 328 -7.36 12.53 -11.84
CA THR A 328 -7.27 11.17 -11.30
C THR A 328 -6.56 10.25 -12.29
N GLY A 329 -5.99 9.15 -11.80
CA GLY A 329 -5.15 8.27 -12.59
C GLY A 329 -3.68 8.68 -12.56
N VAL A 330 -2.93 8.30 -13.56
CA VAL A 330 -1.53 8.69 -13.74
C VAL A 330 -1.46 10.16 -14.17
N LEU A 331 -0.74 10.97 -13.41
CA LEU A 331 -0.55 12.40 -13.68
C LEU A 331 0.85 12.68 -14.25
N LYS A 332 1.85 11.88 -13.88
CA LYS A 332 3.22 12.01 -14.37
C LYS A 332 3.89 10.64 -14.35
N MET A 333 4.59 10.31 -15.44
CA MET A 333 5.48 9.16 -15.51
C MET A 333 6.91 9.58 -15.17
N SER A 334 7.68 8.67 -14.61
CA SER A 334 9.11 8.89 -14.34
C SER A 334 9.86 9.17 -15.63
N GLN A 335 10.85 10.07 -15.56
CA GLN A 335 11.73 10.39 -16.67
C GLN A 335 13.03 9.56 -16.64
N VAL A 336 13.25 8.84 -15.54
CA VAL A 336 14.50 8.07 -15.31
C VAL A 336 14.24 6.56 -15.28
N GLU A 337 13.03 6.11 -14.97
CA GLU A 337 12.67 4.71 -14.95
C GLU A 337 11.45 4.47 -15.83
N GLU A 338 11.63 3.67 -16.88
CA GLU A 338 10.56 3.35 -17.83
C GLU A 338 9.43 2.55 -17.16
N GLY A 339 8.18 2.97 -17.40
CA GLY A 339 7.01 2.32 -16.84
C GLY A 339 6.64 2.71 -15.40
N LEU A 340 7.52 3.42 -14.67
CA LEU A 340 7.23 3.88 -13.32
C LEU A 340 6.30 5.10 -13.33
N VAL A 341 5.25 5.05 -12.52
CA VAL A 341 4.42 6.20 -12.20
C VAL A 341 5.14 7.08 -11.18
N GLU A 342 5.39 8.34 -11.50
CA GLU A 342 6.02 9.30 -10.59
C GLU A 342 4.98 10.05 -9.74
N LEU A 343 3.83 10.40 -10.34
CA LEU A 343 2.73 11.05 -9.64
C LEU A 343 1.40 10.48 -10.11
N SER A 344 0.56 10.14 -9.18
CA SER A 344 -0.83 9.76 -9.43
C SER A 344 -1.77 10.42 -8.41
N ALA A 345 -3.06 10.36 -8.71
CA ALA A 345 -4.12 10.63 -7.75
C ALA A 345 -5.28 9.67 -7.97
N ASN A 346 -5.96 9.29 -6.91
CA ASN A 346 -7.18 8.52 -6.96
C ASN A 346 -8.31 9.29 -6.28
N ILE A 347 -9.39 9.54 -7.01
CA ILE A 347 -10.67 9.89 -6.38
C ILE A 347 -11.26 8.60 -5.85
N GLY A 348 -11.33 8.48 -4.52
CA GLY A 348 -11.82 7.29 -3.83
C GLY A 348 -13.28 7.44 -3.37
N PRO A 349 -13.59 7.25 -2.09
CA PRO A 349 -14.95 7.34 -1.58
C PRO A 349 -15.60 8.70 -1.86
N VAL A 350 -16.87 8.64 -2.26
CA VAL A 350 -17.80 9.77 -2.24
C VAL A 350 -19.00 9.33 -1.41
N VAL A 351 -19.33 10.09 -0.37
CA VAL A 351 -20.39 9.68 0.56
C VAL A 351 -21.31 10.85 0.88
N THR A 352 -22.58 10.69 0.58
CA THR A 352 -23.62 11.60 1.05
C THR A 352 -23.93 11.27 2.51
N LYS A 353 -23.66 12.21 3.41
CA LYS A 353 -23.95 12.18 4.85
C LYS A 353 -25.23 12.96 5.15
N GLU A 354 -25.58 13.04 6.43
CA GLU A 354 -26.76 13.79 6.87
C GLU A 354 -26.73 15.27 6.45
N ASN A 355 -25.59 15.95 6.61
CA ASN A 355 -25.44 17.40 6.39
C ASN A 355 -24.33 17.78 5.41
N ALA A 356 -23.71 16.81 4.75
CA ALA A 356 -22.60 17.06 3.84
C ALA A 356 -22.45 15.94 2.79
N VAL A 357 -21.73 16.26 1.71
CA VAL A 357 -21.08 15.26 0.86
C VAL A 357 -19.57 15.31 1.10
N GLU A 358 -19.03 14.16 1.44
CA GLU A 358 -17.59 13.96 1.64
C GLU A 358 -16.99 13.28 0.41
N ILE A 359 -15.82 13.76 -0.04
CA ILE A 359 -15.08 13.22 -1.17
C ILE A 359 -13.63 13.06 -0.73
N SER A 360 -13.07 11.87 -0.88
CA SER A 360 -11.66 11.62 -0.58
C SER A 360 -10.85 11.51 -1.87
N VAL A 361 -9.68 12.14 -1.86
CA VAL A 361 -8.68 12.02 -2.91
C VAL A 361 -7.37 11.56 -2.30
N PHE A 362 -6.67 10.66 -3.00
CA PHE A 362 -5.45 10.03 -2.50
C PHE A 362 -4.32 10.14 -3.51
N PRO A 363 -3.56 11.25 -3.50
CA PRO A 363 -2.35 11.41 -4.30
C PRO A 363 -1.20 10.55 -3.78
N ARG A 364 -0.34 10.08 -4.71
CA ARG A 364 0.89 9.34 -4.43
C ARG A 364 2.05 9.83 -5.28
N SER A 365 3.23 9.94 -4.67
CA SER A 365 4.50 10.18 -5.37
C SER A 365 5.69 9.77 -4.50
N ALA A 366 6.77 9.26 -5.11
CA ALA A 366 8.06 9.10 -4.44
C ALA A 366 8.75 10.46 -4.15
N VAL A 367 8.27 11.54 -4.78
CA VAL A 367 8.82 12.89 -4.65
C VAL A 367 7.87 13.77 -3.83
N ASP A 368 8.20 14.04 -2.58
CA ASP A 368 7.36 14.79 -1.63
C ASP A 368 6.92 16.18 -2.14
N ALA A 369 7.75 16.84 -2.94
CA ALA A 369 7.39 18.12 -3.53
C ALA A 369 6.17 18.01 -4.45
N LEU A 370 6.08 16.94 -5.25
CA LEU A 370 4.95 16.68 -6.13
C LEU A 370 3.69 16.29 -5.34
N THR A 371 3.84 15.55 -4.26
CA THR A 371 2.73 15.21 -3.36
C THR A 371 2.12 16.47 -2.72
N ARG A 372 2.97 17.41 -2.29
CA ARG A 372 2.51 18.72 -1.77
C ARG A 372 1.89 19.60 -2.84
N GLU A 373 2.47 19.62 -4.05
CA GLU A 373 1.95 20.41 -5.17
C GLU A 373 0.54 19.98 -5.55
N ILE A 374 0.32 18.68 -5.76
CA ILE A 374 -1.00 18.16 -6.13
C ILE A 374 -2.05 18.38 -5.02
N ALA A 375 -1.69 18.24 -3.76
CA ALA A 375 -2.58 18.56 -2.65
C ALA A 375 -3.02 20.05 -2.68
N ASN A 376 -2.09 20.96 -2.94
CA ASN A 376 -2.41 22.38 -3.10
C ASN A 376 -3.32 22.66 -4.29
N ILE A 377 -3.17 21.93 -5.40
CA ILE A 377 -4.07 22.03 -6.57
C ILE A 377 -5.50 21.66 -6.15
N TYR A 378 -5.71 20.58 -5.40
CA TYR A 378 -7.06 20.22 -4.91
C TYR A 378 -7.63 21.27 -3.95
N ILE A 379 -6.81 21.86 -3.07
CA ILE A 379 -7.23 22.95 -2.19
C ILE A 379 -7.70 24.15 -3.02
N GLN A 380 -6.97 24.51 -4.08
CA GLN A 380 -7.38 25.61 -4.97
C GLN A 380 -8.64 25.26 -5.77
N LEU A 381 -8.76 24.03 -6.26
CA LEU A 381 -9.95 23.54 -6.94
C LEU A 381 -11.17 23.62 -6.02
N GLY A 382 -11.04 23.17 -4.77
CA GLY A 382 -12.11 23.26 -3.77
C GLY A 382 -12.58 24.70 -3.57
N LYS A 383 -11.67 25.66 -3.46
CA LYS A 383 -12.01 27.08 -3.36
C LYS A 383 -12.82 27.58 -4.58
N ARG A 384 -12.50 27.10 -5.78
CA ARG A 384 -13.22 27.48 -7.02
C ARG A 384 -14.60 26.85 -7.10
N CYS A 385 -14.75 25.62 -6.60
CA CYS A 385 -16.02 24.91 -6.58
C CYS A 385 -16.84 25.16 -5.31
N GLY A 386 -16.40 26.04 -4.40
CA GLY A 386 -17.11 26.30 -3.13
C GLY A 386 -17.10 25.10 -2.17
N ILE A 387 -16.08 24.24 -2.25
CA ILE A 387 -15.89 23.05 -1.41
C ILE A 387 -14.73 23.28 -0.45
N ARG A 388 -14.93 22.92 0.83
CA ARG A 388 -13.85 22.91 1.80
C ARG A 388 -12.94 21.71 1.54
N VAL A 389 -11.66 21.96 1.30
CA VAL A 389 -10.65 20.90 1.10
C VAL A 389 -9.57 21.04 2.15
N VAL A 390 -9.23 19.92 2.78
CA VAL A 390 -8.18 19.81 3.80
C VAL A 390 -7.19 18.74 3.37
N SER A 391 -5.91 19.05 3.48
CA SER A 391 -4.83 18.08 3.32
C SER A 391 -4.40 17.57 4.70
N GLY A 392 -4.28 16.26 4.84
CA GLY A 392 -3.65 15.62 6.01
C GLY A 392 -2.13 15.75 6.00
N GLU A 393 -1.48 15.18 7.01
CA GLU A 393 -0.02 15.03 7.04
C GLU A 393 0.39 14.03 5.95
N PRO A 394 1.34 14.38 5.08
CA PRO A 394 1.82 13.47 4.06
C PRO A 394 2.69 12.35 4.67
N ALA A 395 2.48 11.12 4.21
CA ALA A 395 3.47 10.07 4.34
C ALA A 395 4.62 10.36 3.36
N PRO A 396 5.88 10.25 3.79
CA PRO A 396 7.02 10.58 2.94
C PRO A 396 7.17 9.60 1.78
N GLY A 397 7.80 10.04 0.69
CA GLY A 397 8.30 9.18 -0.38
C GLY A 397 9.74 8.73 -0.13
N TRP A 398 10.12 7.65 -0.78
CA TRP A 398 11.50 7.20 -0.87
C TRP A 398 11.91 7.17 -2.34
N PRO A 399 12.62 8.20 -2.83
CA PRO A 399 13.07 8.26 -4.21
C PRO A 399 14.26 7.33 -4.43
N ALA A 400 14.38 6.77 -5.64
CA ALA A 400 15.53 5.96 -6.03
C ALA A 400 16.83 6.78 -5.96
N ASN A 401 17.88 6.17 -5.39
CA ASN A 401 19.21 6.74 -5.38
C ASN A 401 19.96 6.29 -6.66
N PRO A 402 20.27 7.19 -7.62
CA PRO A 402 20.97 6.81 -8.84
C PRO A 402 22.41 6.32 -8.57
N ASP A 403 23.02 6.79 -7.48
CA ASP A 403 24.40 6.50 -7.09
C ASP A 403 24.50 5.43 -5.99
N SER A 404 23.44 4.61 -5.80
CA SER A 404 23.41 3.58 -4.78
C SER A 404 24.51 2.54 -4.95
N GLN A 405 25.44 2.50 -4.01
CA GLN A 405 26.46 1.47 -3.92
C GLN A 405 25.82 0.12 -3.53
N LEU A 406 24.87 0.14 -2.60
CA LEU A 406 24.16 -1.05 -2.13
C LEU A 406 23.45 -1.76 -3.29
N LYS A 407 22.76 -1.02 -4.17
CA LYS A 407 22.15 -1.55 -5.40
C LYS A 407 23.16 -2.34 -6.23
N HIS A 408 24.33 -1.77 -6.49
CA HIS A 408 25.36 -2.44 -7.31
C HIS A 408 25.83 -3.73 -6.67
N VAL A 409 26.13 -3.71 -5.37
CA VAL A 409 26.58 -4.89 -4.62
C VAL A 409 25.51 -5.98 -4.62
N VAL A 410 24.22 -5.63 -4.45
CA VAL A 410 23.12 -6.59 -4.47
C VAL A 410 22.98 -7.24 -5.83
N LEU A 411 22.94 -6.45 -6.92
CA LEU A 411 22.78 -6.98 -8.29
C LEU A 411 23.93 -7.91 -8.68
N GLU A 412 25.18 -7.53 -8.35
CA GLU A 412 26.37 -8.35 -8.60
C GLU A 412 26.32 -9.66 -7.79
N THR A 413 26.04 -9.57 -6.49
CA THR A 413 25.97 -10.73 -5.60
C THR A 413 24.87 -11.69 -6.01
N PHE A 414 23.70 -11.18 -6.37
CA PHE A 414 22.58 -11.99 -6.85
C PHE A 414 22.94 -12.75 -8.13
N LYS A 415 23.55 -12.06 -9.11
CA LYS A 415 23.97 -12.68 -10.36
C LYS A 415 25.03 -13.77 -10.16
N GLU A 416 26.01 -13.53 -9.28
CA GLU A 416 27.02 -14.52 -8.92
C GLU A 416 26.43 -15.79 -8.28
N GLN A 417 25.45 -15.61 -7.40
CA GLN A 417 24.85 -16.71 -6.65
C GLN A 417 23.81 -17.49 -7.45
N ASN A 418 23.08 -16.85 -8.36
CA ASN A 418 21.92 -17.45 -9.03
C ASN A 418 22.11 -17.64 -10.54
N GLY A 419 23.11 -16.99 -11.18
CA GLY A 419 23.41 -17.16 -12.59
C GLY A 419 22.51 -16.39 -13.56
N PHE A 420 21.61 -15.53 -13.05
CA PHE A 420 20.73 -14.66 -13.85
C PHE A 420 20.63 -13.27 -13.21
N ASP A 421 20.12 -12.30 -13.97
CA ASP A 421 20.04 -10.91 -13.51
C ASP A 421 18.78 -10.67 -12.66
N MET A 422 18.93 -9.94 -11.55
CA MET A 422 17.85 -9.41 -10.74
C MET A 422 17.26 -8.15 -11.38
N LYS A 423 15.96 -7.97 -11.35
CA LYS A 423 15.27 -6.82 -11.92
C LYS A 423 15.19 -5.70 -10.88
N ALA A 424 15.85 -4.58 -11.14
CA ALA A 424 15.69 -3.39 -10.31
C ALA A 424 14.40 -2.66 -10.70
N LYS A 425 13.54 -2.37 -9.73
CA LYS A 425 12.25 -1.71 -9.92
C LYS A 425 11.97 -0.73 -8.79
N SER A 426 11.09 0.22 -9.10
CA SER A 426 10.44 1.08 -8.13
C SER A 426 8.97 0.70 -8.00
N ILE A 427 8.38 0.90 -6.83
CA ILE A 427 6.96 0.64 -6.60
C ILE A 427 6.20 1.95 -6.35
N HIS A 428 4.96 1.98 -6.81
CA HIS A 428 4.06 3.13 -6.58
C HIS A 428 3.12 2.90 -5.39
N ALA A 429 3.60 2.12 -4.40
CA ALA A 429 2.97 1.84 -3.11
C ALA A 429 3.87 2.31 -1.97
N GLY A 430 3.39 2.31 -0.73
CA GLY A 430 4.17 2.69 0.44
C GLY A 430 5.06 1.54 0.91
N LEU A 431 6.21 1.87 1.50
CA LEU A 431 7.07 1.01 2.30
C LEU A 431 7.65 1.81 3.47
N GLU A 432 7.99 1.15 4.56
CA GLU A 432 8.65 1.79 5.72
C GLU A 432 9.98 2.48 5.38
N CYS A 433 10.65 2.04 4.30
CA CYS A 433 11.83 2.66 3.74
C CYS A 433 11.69 4.18 3.56
N SER A 434 10.48 4.65 3.27
CA SER A 434 10.18 6.07 3.11
C SER A 434 10.38 6.87 4.40
N TYR A 435 9.99 6.32 5.56
CA TYR A 435 10.20 6.96 6.86
C TYR A 435 11.65 6.94 7.29
N PHE A 436 12.39 5.89 6.95
CA PHE A 436 13.83 5.81 7.23
C PHE A 436 14.61 6.80 6.37
N TYR A 437 14.28 6.88 5.08
CA TYR A 437 14.83 7.88 4.18
C TYR A 437 14.54 9.32 4.64
N ALA A 438 13.32 9.61 5.03
CA ALA A 438 12.94 10.94 5.53
C ALA A 438 13.75 11.35 6.79
N LYS A 439 14.14 10.39 7.64
CA LYS A 439 14.96 10.63 8.84
C LYS A 439 16.46 10.67 8.56
N ASN A 440 16.93 9.92 7.57
CA ASN A 440 18.32 9.95 7.12
C ASN A 440 18.42 9.84 5.59
N PRO A 441 18.37 10.96 4.86
CA PRO A 441 18.46 10.95 3.38
C PRO A 441 19.81 10.46 2.82
N ASN A 442 20.82 10.30 3.68
CA ASN A 442 22.14 9.75 3.28
C ASN A 442 22.22 8.23 3.42
N LEU A 443 21.19 7.60 3.96
CA LEU A 443 21.13 6.15 4.11
C LEU A 443 20.86 5.53 2.72
N ASP A 444 21.74 4.64 2.29
CA ASP A 444 21.54 3.89 1.05
C ASP A 444 20.64 2.70 1.34
N ILE A 445 19.44 2.74 0.77
CA ILE A 445 18.34 1.83 1.11
C ILE A 445 17.95 0.98 -0.09
N ILE A 446 17.70 -0.30 0.13
CA ILE A 446 17.03 -1.21 -0.82
C ILE A 446 16.01 -2.08 -0.10
N SER A 447 15.08 -2.67 -0.87
CA SER A 447 14.21 -3.73 -0.35
C SER A 447 14.30 -4.97 -1.23
N ILE A 448 14.37 -6.13 -0.59
CA ILE A 448 14.44 -7.47 -1.18
C ILE A 448 13.62 -8.45 -0.35
N GLY A 449 13.20 -9.56 -0.92
CA GLY A 449 12.48 -10.61 -0.19
C GLY A 449 12.44 -11.92 -0.97
N PRO A 450 12.01 -13.03 -0.35
CA PRO A 450 11.70 -14.27 -1.06
C PRO A 450 10.35 -14.15 -1.80
N ASN A 451 9.99 -15.15 -2.61
CA ASN A 451 8.67 -15.17 -3.24
C ASN A 451 7.58 -15.48 -2.20
N ASN A 452 6.81 -14.44 -1.88
CA ASN A 452 5.61 -14.54 -1.07
C ASN A 452 4.38 -14.21 -1.94
N ILE A 453 3.41 -15.09 -1.99
CA ILE A 453 2.32 -15.08 -2.97
C ILE A 453 0.98 -14.98 -2.23
N ASP A 454 0.03 -14.23 -2.79
CA ASP A 454 -1.31 -14.02 -2.24
C ASP A 454 -1.29 -13.51 -0.80
N ILE A 455 -0.33 -12.62 -0.48
CA ILE A 455 -0.26 -11.93 0.82
C ILE A 455 -1.60 -11.30 1.20
N HIS A 456 -1.78 -10.99 2.48
CA HIS A 456 -3.00 -10.38 3.03
C HIS A 456 -4.27 -11.22 2.76
N SER A 457 -4.11 -12.52 2.53
CA SER A 457 -5.22 -13.44 2.26
C SER A 457 -5.03 -14.79 2.97
N PRO A 458 -6.10 -15.60 3.12
CA PRO A 458 -5.97 -16.97 3.64
C PRO A 458 -5.22 -17.93 2.70
N ASN A 459 -4.86 -17.48 1.49
CA ASN A 459 -4.11 -18.25 0.49
C ASN A 459 -2.63 -17.88 0.46
N GLU A 460 -2.18 -17.03 1.38
CA GLU A 460 -0.78 -16.63 1.50
C GLU A 460 0.14 -17.84 1.58
N ARG A 461 1.21 -17.81 0.77
CA ARG A 461 2.19 -18.89 0.69
C ARG A 461 3.58 -18.39 0.33
N LEU A 462 4.57 -18.89 1.05
CA LEU A 462 5.99 -18.65 0.80
C LEU A 462 6.58 -19.76 -0.06
N GLU A 463 7.24 -19.44 -1.15
CA GLU A 463 7.93 -20.40 -2.01
C GLU A 463 9.30 -20.77 -1.43
N LEU A 464 9.41 -21.98 -0.87
CA LEU A 464 10.58 -22.43 -0.09
C LEU A 464 11.89 -22.43 -0.89
N LYS A 465 11.84 -22.69 -2.21
CA LYS A 465 13.06 -22.70 -3.04
C LYS A 465 13.76 -21.34 -3.10
N THR A 466 13.07 -20.24 -2.80
CA THR A 466 13.62 -18.88 -2.82
C THR A 466 14.18 -18.43 -1.47
N LEU A 467 13.85 -19.12 -0.38
CA LEU A 467 14.23 -18.72 0.99
C LEU A 467 15.74 -18.80 1.23
N VAL A 468 16.36 -19.95 0.94
CA VAL A 468 17.81 -20.12 1.15
C VAL A 468 18.62 -19.17 0.26
N PRO A 469 18.33 -19.01 -1.05
CA PRO A 469 19.00 -18.01 -1.88
C PRO A 469 18.84 -16.59 -1.36
N HIS A 470 17.66 -16.22 -0.82
CA HIS A 470 17.42 -14.90 -0.22
C HIS A 470 18.35 -14.65 0.99
N VAL A 471 18.43 -15.58 1.94
CA VAL A 471 19.30 -15.45 3.11
C VAL A 471 20.78 -15.39 2.71
N LYS A 472 21.19 -16.20 1.72
CA LYS A 472 22.55 -16.13 1.16
C LYS A 472 22.83 -14.78 0.48
N LEU A 473 21.84 -14.19 -0.16
CA LEU A 473 21.96 -12.87 -0.77
C LEU A 473 22.25 -11.82 0.30
N ILE A 474 21.43 -11.74 1.36
CA ILE A 474 21.66 -10.78 2.46
C ILE A 474 23.06 -10.96 3.05
N LYS A 475 23.43 -12.20 3.37
CA LYS A 475 24.77 -12.51 3.92
C LYS A 475 25.88 -12.08 2.97
N GLY A 476 25.80 -12.48 1.69
CA GLY A 476 26.84 -12.19 0.69
C GLY A 476 26.98 -10.69 0.39
N VAL A 477 25.87 -9.94 0.44
CA VAL A 477 25.89 -8.48 0.32
C VAL A 477 26.62 -7.86 1.52
N ILE A 478 26.30 -8.27 2.74
CA ILE A 478 26.96 -7.76 3.96
C ILE A 478 28.45 -8.06 3.95
N GLU A 479 28.88 -9.24 3.48
CA GLU A 479 30.29 -9.63 3.35
C GLU A 479 31.08 -8.82 2.31
N LYS A 480 30.40 -8.15 1.37
CA LYS A 480 31.02 -7.29 0.33
C LYS A 480 30.98 -5.80 0.64
N LEU A 481 30.28 -5.39 1.71
CA LEU A 481 30.18 -3.99 2.14
C LEU A 481 31.34 -3.61 3.09
N ASP A 482 32.57 -3.87 2.68
CA ASP A 482 33.80 -3.67 3.47
C ASP A 482 34.38 -2.24 3.38
N LYS A 483 33.77 -1.35 2.58
CA LYS A 483 34.21 0.04 2.35
C LYS A 483 33.10 1.07 2.40
#